data_1fb43c4aabf70e8225257fac769bf01b
#
_entry.id   1fb43c4aabf70e8225257fac769bf01b
#
_cell.length_a   1.000
_cell.length_b   1.000
_cell.length_c   1.000
_cell.angle_alpha   90.00
_cell.angle_beta   90.00
_cell.angle_gamma   90.00
#
_symmetry.space_group_name_H-M   'P 1'
#
loop_
_entity.id
_entity.type
_entity.pdbx_description
1 polymer ?
#
loop_
_entity_poly.entity_id
_entity_poly.type
_entity_poly.pdbx_seq_one_letter_code
_entity_poly.pdbx_strand_id
1 'polypeptide(L)'
;MIQSLLIANRGEIACRIIRTARRMGIRTVAVYSDADAKALHVRSADEAVHIGPSPARESYLVGAKIIAAAKASGAEAIRSEEHTSELQSR
;
A
#
# COMPACT_ATOMS: atom_id res chain seq x y z
N MET A 1 -0.05 18.20 -4.92
CA MET A 1 -0.33 16.83 -5.37
C MET A 1 0.59 15.85 -4.68
N ILE A 2 0.08 14.70 -4.27
CA ILE A 2 0.91 13.68 -3.62
C ILE A 2 1.89 13.09 -4.63
N GLN A 3 3.04 12.66 -4.13
CA GLN A 3 4.08 12.05 -4.97
C GLN A 3 4.27 10.57 -4.66
N SER A 4 3.71 10.09 -3.57
CA SER A 4 3.83 8.69 -3.19
C SER A 4 2.56 8.21 -2.50
N LEU A 5 2.16 6.99 -2.80
CA LEU A 5 0.90 6.41 -2.33
C LEU A 5 1.15 4.99 -1.84
N LEU A 6 0.79 4.72 -0.59
CA LEU A 6 0.77 3.36 -0.08
C LEU A 6 -0.58 2.74 -0.39
N ILE A 7 -0.57 1.54 -0.95
CA ILE A 7 -1.77 0.84 -1.37
C ILE A 7 -1.97 -0.36 -0.48
N ALA A 8 -3.02 -0.30 0.33
CA ALA A 8 -3.38 -1.39 1.24
C ALA A 8 -4.41 -2.34 0.63
N ASN A 9 -4.88 -2.05 -0.58
CA ASN A 9 -5.76 -2.95 -1.31
C ASN A 9 -4.95 -4.14 -1.83
N ARG A 10 -5.65 -5.21 -2.17
CA ARG A 10 -5.02 -6.43 -2.68
C ARG A 10 -5.58 -6.80 -4.04
N GLY A 11 -4.89 -7.72 -4.73
CA GLY A 11 -5.37 -8.31 -5.95
C GLY A 11 -5.53 -7.33 -7.09
N GLU A 12 -6.58 -7.52 -7.88
CA GLU A 12 -6.78 -6.73 -9.09
C GLU A 12 -7.04 -5.27 -8.80
N ILE A 13 -7.73 -4.97 -7.71
CA ILE A 13 -7.98 -3.58 -7.34
C ILE A 13 -6.66 -2.86 -7.10
N ALA A 14 -5.75 -3.50 -6.37
CA ALA A 14 -4.43 -2.93 -6.13
C ALA A 14 -3.67 -2.73 -7.42
N CYS A 15 -3.73 -3.69 -8.34
CA CYS A 15 -3.07 -3.57 -9.63
C CYS A 15 -3.60 -2.39 -10.44
N ARG A 16 -4.90 -2.17 -10.41
CA ARG A 16 -5.51 -1.04 -11.12
C ARG A 16 -5.07 0.28 -10.54
N ILE A 17 -5.03 0.37 -9.21
CA ILE A 17 -4.58 1.60 -8.54
C ILE A 17 -3.12 1.88 -8.90
N ILE A 18 -2.28 0.85 -8.90
CA ILE A 18 -0.87 0.99 -9.23
C ILE A 18 -0.70 1.51 -10.66
N ARG A 19 -1.46 0.95 -11.61
CA ARG A 19 -1.36 1.40 -13.00
C ARG A 19 -1.76 2.86 -13.16
N THR A 20 -2.85 3.26 -12.49
CA THR A 20 -3.30 4.64 -12.54
C THR A 20 -2.29 5.59 -11.90
N ALA A 21 -1.77 5.22 -10.73
CA ALA A 21 -0.77 6.04 -10.05
C ALA A 21 0.48 6.20 -10.89
N ARG A 22 0.91 5.13 -11.56
CA ARG A 22 2.10 5.20 -12.41
C ARG A 22 1.89 6.17 -13.57
N ARG A 23 0.70 6.18 -14.17
CA ARG A 23 0.39 7.14 -15.23
C ARG A 23 0.41 8.58 -14.75
N MET A 24 0.11 8.78 -13.48
CA MET A 24 0.12 10.11 -12.87
C MET A 24 1.49 10.51 -12.33
N GLY A 25 2.48 9.64 -12.45
CA GLY A 25 3.81 9.93 -11.94
C GLY A 25 3.92 9.77 -10.43
N ILE A 26 3.01 9.03 -9.81
CA ILE A 26 3.00 8.82 -8.36
C ILE A 26 3.73 7.52 -8.04
N ARG A 27 4.69 7.57 -7.11
CA ARG A 27 5.40 6.39 -6.64
C ARG A 27 4.47 5.54 -5.78
N THR A 28 4.49 4.23 -5.99
CA THR A 28 3.59 3.32 -5.28
C THR A 28 4.34 2.43 -4.32
N VAL A 29 3.72 2.19 -3.15
CA VAL A 29 4.22 1.28 -2.13
C VAL A 29 3.10 0.28 -1.86
N ALA A 30 3.35 -1.00 -2.08
CA ALA A 30 2.39 -2.05 -1.76
C ALA A 30 2.74 -2.64 -0.40
N VAL A 31 1.73 -2.99 0.39
CA VAL A 31 1.95 -3.76 1.61
C VAL A 31 1.49 -5.19 1.35
N TYR A 32 2.10 -6.15 2.02
CA TYR A 32 1.73 -7.54 1.79
C TYR A 32 1.88 -8.39 3.04
N SER A 33 0.98 -9.38 3.14
CA SER A 33 1.08 -10.41 4.16
C SER A 33 1.93 -11.57 3.62
N ASP A 34 2.22 -12.54 4.47
CA ASP A 34 3.00 -13.71 4.08
C ASP A 34 2.45 -14.40 2.82
N ALA A 35 1.13 -14.54 2.73
CA ALA A 35 0.51 -15.24 1.61
C ALA A 35 0.66 -14.48 0.29
N ASP A 36 0.81 -13.17 0.35
CA ASP A 36 0.81 -12.32 -0.84
C ASP A 36 2.20 -11.91 -1.30
N ALA A 37 3.25 -12.49 -0.72
CA ALA A 37 4.62 -12.06 -1.00
C ALA A 37 4.97 -12.08 -2.49
N LYS A 38 4.37 -12.98 -3.26
CA LYS A 38 4.65 -13.09 -4.69
C LYS A 38 3.48 -12.62 -5.56
N ALA A 39 2.51 -11.95 -4.97
CA ALA A 39 1.34 -11.49 -5.71
C ALA A 39 1.71 -10.45 -6.75
N LEU A 40 0.92 -10.39 -7.81
CA LEU A 40 1.20 -9.47 -8.92
C LEU A 40 1.25 -8.01 -8.47
N HIS A 41 0.32 -7.58 -7.62
CA HIS A 41 0.31 -6.19 -7.18
C HIS A 41 1.57 -5.83 -6.39
N VAL A 42 2.10 -6.78 -5.63
CA VAL A 42 3.33 -6.56 -4.87
C VAL A 42 4.51 -6.37 -5.82
N ARG A 43 4.57 -7.19 -6.87
CA ARG A 43 5.66 -7.10 -7.85
C ARG A 43 5.52 -5.90 -8.78
N SER A 44 4.31 -5.36 -8.91
CA SER A 44 4.05 -4.23 -9.80
C SER A 44 4.34 -2.88 -9.17
N ALA A 45 4.30 -2.80 -7.84
CA ALA A 45 4.56 -1.55 -7.13
C ALA A 45 6.04 -1.19 -7.17
N ASP A 46 6.33 0.07 -6.95
CA ASP A 46 7.73 0.54 -6.91
C ASP A 46 8.45 0.02 -5.69
N GLU A 47 7.72 -0.16 -4.60
CA GLU A 47 8.29 -0.63 -3.34
C GLU A 47 7.26 -1.52 -2.66
N ALA A 48 7.69 -2.47 -1.83
CA ALA A 48 6.78 -3.35 -1.09
C ALA A 48 7.25 -3.49 0.35
N VAL A 49 6.27 -3.52 1.28
CA VAL A 49 6.56 -3.63 2.71
C VAL A 49 5.75 -4.78 3.30
N HIS A 50 6.43 -5.69 3.97
CA HIS A 50 5.79 -6.82 4.65
C HIS A 50 5.11 -6.33 5.92
N ILE A 51 3.85 -6.74 6.13
CA ILE A 51 3.08 -6.26 7.28
C ILE A 51 2.59 -7.35 8.23
N GLY A 52 2.92 -8.60 7.98
CA GLY A 52 2.62 -9.64 8.96
C GLY A 52 2.03 -10.90 8.37
N PRO A 53 1.39 -11.72 9.24
CA PRO A 53 0.88 -13.03 8.82
C PRO A 53 -0.31 -12.93 7.89
N SER A 54 -0.67 -14.08 7.28
CA SER A 54 -1.66 -14.15 6.23
C SER A 54 -3.06 -13.69 6.58
N PRO A 55 -3.61 -13.98 7.79
CA PRO A 55 -4.96 -13.48 8.08
C PRO A 55 -5.03 -11.97 8.03
N ALA A 56 -6.01 -11.43 7.31
CA ALA A 56 -6.14 -9.99 7.13
C ALA A 56 -6.25 -9.25 8.46
N ARG A 57 -6.93 -9.84 9.45
CA ARG A 57 -7.09 -9.22 10.76
C ARG A 57 -5.76 -9.02 11.50
N GLU A 58 -4.70 -9.72 11.06
CA GLU A 58 -3.38 -9.60 11.67
C GLU A 58 -2.40 -8.84 10.78
N SER A 59 -2.85 -8.36 9.63
CA SER A 59 -2.01 -7.60 8.71
C SER A 59 -2.78 -6.42 8.12
N TYR A 60 -3.55 -6.64 7.06
CA TYR A 60 -4.19 -5.55 6.33
C TYR A 60 -5.20 -4.76 7.16
N LEU A 61 -5.84 -5.39 8.14
CA LEU A 61 -6.84 -4.71 8.98
C LEU A 61 -6.25 -4.08 10.23
N VAL A 62 -4.94 -4.18 10.42
CA VAL A 62 -4.29 -3.53 11.55
C VAL A 62 -3.81 -2.15 11.11
N GLY A 63 -4.61 -1.13 11.43
CA GLY A 63 -4.29 0.24 11.01
C GLY A 63 -2.91 0.70 11.40
N ALA A 64 -2.46 0.34 12.62
CA ALA A 64 -1.13 0.74 13.08
C ALA A 64 -0.02 0.20 12.18
N LYS A 65 -0.18 -1.01 11.67
CA LYS A 65 0.82 -1.61 10.77
C LYS A 65 0.87 -0.88 9.43
N ILE A 66 -0.29 -0.49 8.92
CA ILE A 66 -0.38 0.24 7.67
C ILE A 66 0.26 1.63 7.82
N ILE A 67 -0.04 2.31 8.90
CA ILE A 67 0.54 3.63 9.17
C ILE A 67 2.05 3.52 9.35
N ALA A 68 2.53 2.50 10.06
CA ALA A 68 3.96 2.30 10.24
C ALA A 68 4.66 2.05 8.92
N ALA A 69 4.04 1.27 8.03
CA ALA A 69 4.59 1.01 6.70
C ALA A 69 4.65 2.30 5.86
N ALA A 70 3.63 3.14 5.98
CA ALA A 70 3.60 4.40 5.26
C ALA A 70 4.72 5.31 5.73
N LYS A 71 4.92 5.40 7.04
CA LYS A 71 5.99 6.23 7.59
C LYS A 71 7.37 5.70 7.21
N ALA A 72 7.55 4.39 7.25
CA ALA A 72 8.84 3.78 6.92
C ALA A 72 9.19 3.98 5.45
N SER A 73 8.20 3.95 4.57
CA SER A 73 8.43 4.09 3.13
C SER A 73 8.39 5.53 2.64
N GLY A 74 7.99 6.47 3.50
CA GLY A 74 7.87 7.87 3.11
C GLY A 74 6.63 8.17 2.29
N ALA A 75 5.62 7.28 2.30
CA ALA A 75 4.40 7.51 1.55
C ALA A 75 3.63 8.70 2.13
N GLU A 76 3.05 9.50 1.26
CA GLU A 76 2.32 10.70 1.65
C GLU A 76 0.83 10.47 1.81
N ALA A 77 0.30 9.37 1.26
CA ALA A 77 -1.11 9.03 1.35
C ALA A 77 -1.28 7.52 1.40
N ILE A 78 -2.44 7.10 1.91
CA ILE A 78 -2.79 5.69 2.02
C ILE A 78 -4.11 5.46 1.31
N ARG A 79 -4.15 4.49 0.42
CA ARG A 79 -5.37 4.02 -0.21
C ARG A 79 -5.73 2.67 0.40
N SER A 80 -6.87 2.58 1.03
CA SER A 80 -7.36 1.32 1.59
C SER A 80 -8.64 0.90 0.88
N GLU A 81 -9.21 -0.21 1.29
CA GLU A 81 -10.46 -0.68 0.71
C GLU A 81 -11.63 0.26 1.03
N GLU A 82 -11.48 1.07 2.06
CA GLU A 82 -12.56 1.93 2.52
C GLU A 82 -12.42 3.36 1.99
N HIS A 83 -11.22 3.91 1.95
CA HIS A 83 -11.03 5.31 1.57
C HIS A 83 -9.57 5.61 1.29
N THR A 84 -9.36 6.83 0.81
CA THR A 84 -8.01 7.38 0.61
C THR A 84 -7.77 8.43 1.69
N SER A 85 -6.61 8.37 2.32
CA SER A 85 -6.24 9.33 3.36
C SER A 85 -4.87 9.90 3.06
N GLU A 86 -4.72 11.21 3.21
CA GLU A 86 -3.41 11.83 3.16
C GLU A 86 -2.82 11.86 4.56
N LEU A 87 -1.53 11.56 4.65
CA LEU A 87 -0.82 11.65 5.91
C LEU A 87 -0.33 13.08 6.10
N GLN A 88 -0.54 13.61 7.30
CA GLN A 88 -0.07 14.94 7.60
C GLN A 88 1.39 14.89 8.03
N SER A 89 2.19 15.77 7.45
CA SER A 89 3.58 15.93 7.86
C SER A 89 3.67 16.62 9.20
N ARG A 90 4.62 16.18 10.00
CA ARG A 90 4.92 16.83 11.26
C ARG A 90 6.41 16.90 11.45
#